data_bf7f233637db5c59e7fe219396ffa581
#
_entry.id   bf7f233637db5c59e7fe219396ffa581
#
_cell.length_a   1.000
_cell.length_b   1.000
_cell.length_c   1.000
_cell.angle_alpha   90.00
_cell.angle_beta   90.00
_cell.angle_gamma   90.00
#
_symmetry.space_group_name_H-M   'P 1'
#
loop_
_entity.id
_entity.type
_entity.pdbx_description
1 polymer ?
#
loop_
_entity_poly.entity_id
_entity_poly.type
_entity_poly.pdbx_seq_one_letter_code
_entity_poly.pdbx_strand_id
1 'polypeptide(L)'
;MIATVIRWSANNLLLVILGAALAAFGGAYALVTTPVDAIPDLSDTQVIVYTEFPGQAPQVIEDQVTYPLTTAMLSVPRSRAVRGFSYFGVSFVYVIFEDGTDLYWARSRVLEYLNAAAKRLPAGVTPALGPDATGVGWVYQYAIEHPTLNLAETRTLQDWYVRFAAAKASGVAEVSSVGGLVKQYNVVVDPRRLLTLGISLDDVRKAIAASNRDVGGRVVELSETEHAVRGRGYLKSADDIGQIMLKSMDGVPVTIRDVARVEIGPDERRGVAELNGEGEVTAGIVAQRQGANTIDVIDAAKAALDGILPSLPEGTRITPVYDRSDLINRAIATLERTLTEESLIVALVCIVFLLHVRSALVAIIMLPIGVLLAFAGMKLLGLSSNIMSLGGIAIAIGAMVDAAIVMIENAHKHIERMKPGESRTQAIIDAAVEVGPALFFSLLIITVSFLPIFALEAQEGRLFHPLAFTKTFAMAAAALLSVTLVPALMVLFIKGHIRSEAENPVNRVLIAVYRPVIRAVLDARVLTVAIAALVLALSVWPLLRIGSEFMPTLNEGTVMYMPTTLPGLSVTKAGELVQTQNKI
;
A
#
# COMPACT_ATOMS: atom_id res chain seq x y z
N MET A 1 11.47 42.32 9.35
CA MET A 1 11.39 40.99 9.97
C MET A 1 12.34 39.99 9.30
N ILE A 2 12.23 39.65 8.01
CA ILE A 2 13.11 38.69 7.32
C ILE A 2 14.58 39.12 7.38
N ALA A 3 14.91 40.37 7.05
CA ALA A 3 16.26 40.93 7.15
C ALA A 3 16.84 40.82 8.58
N THR A 4 16.01 40.93 9.60
CA THR A 4 16.43 40.78 11.01
C THR A 4 16.78 39.32 11.32
N VAL A 5 15.99 38.37 10.80
CA VAL A 5 16.28 36.91 10.93
C VAL A 5 17.61 36.59 10.25
N ILE A 6 17.82 37.05 9.02
CA ILE A 6 19.06 36.82 8.26
C ILE A 6 20.29 37.32 9.04
N ARG A 7 20.23 38.58 9.54
CA ARG A 7 21.31 39.18 10.36
C ARG A 7 21.56 38.38 11.64
N TRP A 8 20.49 38.00 12.33
CA TRP A 8 20.60 37.18 13.55
C TRP A 8 21.25 35.83 13.27
N SER A 9 20.77 35.14 12.22
CA SER A 9 21.29 33.81 11.81
C SER A 9 22.78 33.86 11.43
N ALA A 10 23.17 34.86 10.64
CA ALA A 10 24.55 35.04 10.22
C ALA A 10 25.49 35.42 11.40
N ASN A 11 24.99 36.06 12.45
CA ASN A 11 25.76 36.39 13.64
C ASN A 11 25.77 35.29 14.71
N ASN A 12 24.81 34.32 14.66
CA ASN A 12 24.69 33.24 15.64
C ASN A 12 24.91 31.85 14.98
N LEU A 13 26.02 31.71 14.28
CA LEU A 13 26.38 30.52 13.50
C LEU A 13 26.18 29.19 14.26
N LEU A 14 26.68 29.12 15.51
CA LEU A 14 26.65 27.92 16.31
C LEU A 14 25.19 27.47 16.60
N LEU A 15 24.34 28.43 16.97
CA LEU A 15 22.93 28.14 17.27
C LEU A 15 22.16 27.67 16.03
N VAL A 16 22.43 28.30 14.88
CA VAL A 16 21.76 27.96 13.62
C VAL A 16 22.22 26.58 13.14
N ILE A 17 23.53 26.30 13.19
CA ILE A 17 24.06 24.99 12.79
C ILE A 17 23.57 23.88 13.74
N LEU A 18 23.54 24.14 15.05
CA LEU A 18 23.01 23.19 16.02
C LEU A 18 21.51 22.92 15.81
N GLY A 19 20.74 23.99 15.58
CA GLY A 19 19.32 23.86 15.24
C GLY A 19 19.08 23.08 13.95
N ALA A 20 19.86 23.35 12.89
CA ALA A 20 19.80 22.62 11.64
C ALA A 20 20.19 21.15 11.80
N ALA A 21 21.25 20.86 12.59
CA ALA A 21 21.67 19.50 12.90
C ALA A 21 20.60 18.72 13.68
N LEU A 22 19.96 19.36 14.67
CA LEU A 22 18.86 18.77 15.43
C LEU A 22 17.65 18.47 14.52
N ALA A 23 17.30 19.43 13.65
CA ALA A 23 16.23 19.26 12.68
C ALA A 23 16.54 18.15 11.66
N ALA A 24 17.80 18.07 11.18
CA ALA A 24 18.27 16.98 10.32
C ALA A 24 18.21 15.62 11.02
N PHE A 25 18.58 15.56 12.30
CA PHE A 25 18.47 14.31 13.09
C PHE A 25 17.02 13.88 13.25
N GLY A 26 16.11 14.81 13.59
CA GLY A 26 14.67 14.53 13.64
C GLY A 26 14.10 14.08 12.30
N GLY A 27 14.56 14.68 11.20
CA GLY A 27 14.20 14.28 9.83
C GLY A 27 14.74 12.90 9.43
N ALA A 28 15.98 12.58 9.83
CA ALA A 28 16.56 11.25 9.61
C ALA A 28 15.80 10.16 10.39
N TYR A 29 15.42 10.45 11.63
CA TYR A 29 14.54 9.57 12.40
C TYR A 29 13.18 9.38 11.70
N ALA A 30 12.58 10.47 11.20
CA ALA A 30 11.34 10.41 10.45
C ALA A 30 11.49 9.57 9.17
N LEU A 31 12.56 9.75 8.40
CA LEU A 31 12.86 8.98 7.18
C LEU A 31 12.85 7.48 7.46
N VAL A 32 13.55 7.02 8.51
CA VAL A 32 13.67 5.59 8.85
C VAL A 32 12.35 5.01 9.40
N THR A 33 11.54 5.83 10.08
CA THR A 33 10.32 5.36 10.77
C THR A 33 9.03 5.66 10.03
N THR A 34 9.07 6.31 8.87
CA THR A 34 7.89 6.56 8.04
C THR A 34 7.54 5.27 7.26
N PRO A 35 6.28 4.79 7.33
CA PRO A 35 5.86 3.63 6.56
C PRO A 35 6.09 3.84 5.06
N VAL A 36 6.60 2.82 4.38
CA VAL A 36 6.89 2.86 2.95
C VAL A 36 5.98 1.92 2.19
N ASP A 37 5.40 2.40 1.10
CA ASP A 37 4.67 1.61 0.12
C ASP A 37 5.05 2.06 -1.31
N ALA A 38 4.70 1.25 -2.32
CA ALA A 38 4.97 1.59 -3.71
C ALA A 38 4.08 2.75 -4.20
N ILE A 39 2.78 2.66 -3.93
CA ILE A 39 1.76 3.63 -4.35
C ILE A 39 0.89 4.04 -3.16
N PRO A 40 0.27 5.24 -3.19
CA PRO A 40 -0.74 5.59 -2.20
C PRO A 40 -1.91 4.61 -2.23
N ASP A 41 -2.53 4.38 -1.07
CA ASP A 41 -3.77 3.60 -1.03
C ASP A 41 -4.93 4.41 -1.63
N LEU A 42 -5.37 4.00 -2.82
CA LEU A 42 -6.49 4.62 -3.55
C LEU A 42 -7.84 4.02 -3.19
N SER A 43 -7.89 3.01 -2.31
CA SER A 43 -9.11 2.30 -1.94
C SER A 43 -10.05 3.21 -1.15
N ASP A 44 -11.34 3.07 -1.39
CA ASP A 44 -12.35 3.67 -0.53
C ASP A 44 -12.28 3.08 0.89
N THR A 45 -12.58 3.88 1.90
CA THR A 45 -12.86 3.33 3.23
C THR A 45 -14.11 2.48 3.14
N GLN A 46 -13.96 1.17 3.26
CA GLN A 46 -15.06 0.22 3.11
C GLN A 46 -15.01 -0.86 4.17
N VAL A 47 -16.18 -1.35 4.55
CA VAL A 47 -16.35 -2.50 5.43
C VAL A 47 -17.10 -3.57 4.65
N ILE A 48 -16.52 -4.76 4.60
CA ILE A 48 -17.10 -5.92 3.92
C ILE A 48 -17.81 -6.78 4.96
N VAL A 49 -19.08 -7.10 4.70
CA VAL A 49 -19.81 -8.11 5.44
C VAL A 49 -19.85 -9.36 4.58
N TYR A 50 -19.34 -10.45 5.10
CA TYR A 50 -19.27 -11.76 4.48
C TYR A 50 -20.26 -12.70 5.16
N THR A 51 -21.05 -13.45 4.38
CA THR A 51 -22.05 -14.35 4.94
C THR A 51 -22.12 -15.63 4.11
N GLU A 52 -21.86 -16.76 4.75
CA GLU A 52 -22.03 -18.10 4.13
C GLU A 52 -23.43 -18.62 4.31
N PHE A 53 -24.00 -19.18 3.24
CA PHE A 53 -25.20 -19.97 3.23
C PHE A 53 -25.05 -21.14 2.23
N PRO A 54 -24.30 -22.17 2.60
CA PRO A 54 -23.87 -23.22 1.69
C PRO A 54 -25.02 -23.94 0.98
N GLY A 55 -24.80 -24.31 -0.27
CA GLY A 55 -25.76 -25.07 -1.08
C GLY A 55 -26.90 -24.24 -1.69
N GLN A 56 -26.94 -22.92 -1.46
CA GLN A 56 -28.00 -22.07 -1.98
C GLN A 56 -27.63 -21.38 -3.29
N ALA A 57 -28.61 -21.32 -4.21
CA ALA A 57 -28.44 -20.62 -5.48
C ALA A 57 -28.28 -19.09 -5.26
N PRO A 58 -27.61 -18.36 -6.17
CA PRO A 58 -27.40 -16.92 -6.04
C PRO A 58 -28.68 -16.11 -5.81
N GLN A 59 -29.79 -16.49 -6.45
CA GLN A 59 -31.09 -15.85 -6.26
C GLN A 59 -31.59 -15.98 -4.83
N VAL A 60 -31.45 -17.18 -4.23
CA VAL A 60 -31.85 -17.41 -2.82
C VAL A 60 -30.97 -16.61 -1.87
N ILE A 61 -29.66 -16.55 -2.16
CA ILE A 61 -28.72 -15.72 -1.41
C ILE A 61 -29.11 -14.24 -1.50
N GLU A 62 -29.47 -13.76 -2.69
CA GLU A 62 -29.94 -12.39 -2.88
C GLU A 62 -31.16 -12.08 -2.05
N ASP A 63 -32.20 -12.89 -2.19
CA ASP A 63 -33.49 -12.64 -1.55
C ASP A 63 -33.45 -12.75 -0.02
N GLN A 64 -32.70 -13.73 0.51
CA GLN A 64 -32.73 -14.07 1.94
C GLN A 64 -31.55 -13.53 2.75
N VAL A 65 -30.45 -13.16 2.10
CA VAL A 65 -29.22 -12.72 2.79
C VAL A 65 -28.76 -11.35 2.31
N THR A 66 -28.45 -11.23 1.01
CA THR A 66 -27.83 -10.01 0.49
C THR A 66 -28.74 -8.80 0.57
N TYR A 67 -30.00 -8.93 0.11
CA TYR A 67 -30.98 -7.84 0.14
C TYR A 67 -31.33 -7.38 1.57
N PRO A 68 -31.64 -8.26 2.54
CA PRO A 68 -31.86 -7.86 3.92
C PRO A 68 -30.66 -7.16 4.55
N LEU A 69 -29.42 -7.62 4.26
CA LEU A 69 -28.20 -6.99 4.77
C LEU A 69 -27.94 -5.63 4.12
N THR A 70 -28.02 -5.52 2.78
CA THR A 70 -27.80 -4.25 2.08
C THR A 70 -28.80 -3.20 2.55
N THR A 71 -30.09 -3.55 2.67
CA THR A 71 -31.13 -2.64 3.14
C THR A 71 -30.87 -2.15 4.56
N ALA A 72 -30.43 -3.03 5.46
CA ALA A 72 -30.07 -2.66 6.82
C ALA A 72 -28.83 -1.73 6.87
N MET A 73 -27.84 -1.98 6.02
CA MET A 73 -26.59 -1.20 5.96
C MET A 73 -26.75 0.19 5.35
N LEU A 74 -27.82 0.47 4.57
CA LEU A 74 -28.10 1.81 4.05
C LEU A 74 -28.29 2.86 5.14
N SER A 75 -28.66 2.44 6.34
CA SER A 75 -28.88 3.34 7.48
C SER A 75 -27.60 3.61 8.30
N VAL A 76 -26.48 3.01 7.95
CA VAL A 76 -25.21 3.22 8.65
C VAL A 76 -24.74 4.66 8.43
N PRO A 77 -24.45 5.43 9.49
CA PRO A 77 -24.03 6.83 9.34
C PRO A 77 -22.74 6.95 8.52
N ARG A 78 -22.64 8.01 7.71
CA ARG A 78 -21.53 8.30 6.81
C ARG A 78 -21.28 7.25 5.72
N SER A 79 -22.23 6.31 5.50
CA SER A 79 -22.15 5.43 4.33
C SER A 79 -22.53 6.22 3.07
N ARG A 80 -21.64 6.19 2.06
CA ARG A 80 -21.87 6.80 0.74
C ARG A 80 -22.62 5.86 -0.20
N ALA A 81 -22.30 4.58 -0.13
CA ALA A 81 -22.91 3.55 -0.95
C ALA A 81 -22.87 2.18 -0.27
N VAL A 82 -23.86 1.35 -0.57
CA VAL A 82 -23.89 -0.06 -0.16
C VAL A 82 -24.09 -0.90 -1.41
N ARG A 83 -23.21 -1.90 -1.61
CA ARG A 83 -23.23 -2.81 -2.77
C ARG A 83 -23.29 -4.24 -2.28
N GLY A 84 -24.22 -5.02 -2.81
CA GLY A 84 -24.37 -6.45 -2.51
C GLY A 84 -23.98 -7.29 -3.71
N PHE A 85 -23.31 -8.41 -3.44
CA PHE A 85 -22.96 -9.42 -4.43
C PHE A 85 -23.38 -10.79 -3.92
N SER A 86 -24.17 -11.50 -4.73
CA SER A 86 -24.69 -12.82 -4.41
C SER A 86 -24.07 -13.87 -5.32
N TYR A 87 -23.36 -14.80 -4.70
CA TYR A 87 -22.78 -15.94 -5.36
C TYR A 87 -23.44 -17.22 -4.86
N PHE A 88 -23.14 -18.35 -5.46
CA PHE A 88 -23.62 -19.63 -4.96
C PHE A 88 -23.04 -19.89 -3.55
N GLY A 89 -23.88 -20.00 -2.56
CA GLY A 89 -23.52 -20.30 -1.18
C GLY A 89 -22.91 -19.13 -0.39
N VAL A 90 -22.77 -17.92 -0.96
CA VAL A 90 -22.12 -16.80 -0.26
C VAL A 90 -22.63 -15.43 -0.68
N SER A 91 -22.72 -14.52 0.28
CA SER A 91 -23.03 -13.10 0.10
C SER A 91 -21.88 -12.23 0.55
N PHE A 92 -21.59 -11.18 -0.23
CA PHE A 92 -20.70 -10.07 0.15
C PHE A 92 -21.49 -8.77 0.11
N VAL A 93 -21.44 -8.00 1.19
CA VAL A 93 -22.02 -6.65 1.25
C VAL A 93 -20.92 -5.66 1.58
N TYR A 94 -20.68 -4.73 0.67
CA TYR A 94 -19.68 -3.67 0.78
C TYR A 94 -20.37 -2.40 1.25
N VAL A 95 -20.01 -1.92 2.42
CA VAL A 95 -20.46 -0.62 2.94
C VAL A 95 -19.31 0.37 2.71
N ILE A 96 -19.50 1.28 1.77
CA ILE A 96 -18.51 2.28 1.36
C ILE A 96 -18.84 3.57 2.08
N PHE A 97 -17.83 4.15 2.73
CA PHE A 97 -17.96 5.34 3.55
C PHE A 97 -17.47 6.60 2.85
N GLU A 98 -17.85 7.75 3.39
CA GLU A 98 -17.31 9.06 3.03
C GLU A 98 -15.80 9.13 3.28
N ASP A 99 -15.09 9.91 2.45
CA ASP A 99 -13.65 10.11 2.59
C ASP A 99 -13.29 10.66 3.98
N GLY A 100 -12.15 10.23 4.52
CA GLY A 100 -11.68 10.61 5.85
C GLY A 100 -12.44 9.93 7.01
N THR A 101 -13.28 8.94 6.73
CA THR A 101 -13.89 8.12 7.78
C THR A 101 -12.86 7.11 8.30
N ASP A 102 -12.67 7.06 9.62
CA ASP A 102 -11.81 6.06 10.26
C ASP A 102 -12.37 4.64 10.07
N LEU A 103 -11.52 3.71 9.64
CA LEU A 103 -11.93 2.33 9.34
C LEU A 103 -12.47 1.61 10.57
N TYR A 104 -11.83 1.74 11.73
CA TYR A 104 -12.25 1.01 12.93
C TYR A 104 -13.55 1.57 13.51
N TRP A 105 -13.77 2.89 13.40
CA TRP A 105 -15.06 3.49 13.68
C TRP A 105 -16.14 2.95 12.73
N ALA A 106 -15.88 2.91 11.43
CA ALA A 106 -16.78 2.37 10.43
C ALA A 106 -17.13 0.90 10.71
N ARG A 107 -16.14 0.06 11.01
CA ARG A 107 -16.32 -1.34 11.39
C ARG A 107 -17.21 -1.48 12.64
N SER A 108 -17.00 -0.64 13.65
CA SER A 108 -17.83 -0.63 14.87
C SER A 108 -19.28 -0.28 14.56
N ARG A 109 -19.53 0.69 13.69
CA ARG A 109 -20.90 1.07 13.29
C ARG A 109 -21.55 -0.05 12.48
N VAL A 110 -20.84 -0.62 11.48
CA VAL A 110 -21.37 -1.76 10.72
C VAL A 110 -21.71 -2.93 11.63
N LEU A 111 -20.86 -3.26 12.61
CA LEU A 111 -21.10 -4.35 13.55
C LEU A 111 -22.36 -4.12 14.38
N GLU A 112 -22.62 -2.89 14.82
CA GLU A 112 -23.82 -2.51 15.55
C GLU A 112 -25.10 -2.79 14.74
N TYR A 113 -25.15 -2.32 13.49
CA TYR A 113 -26.27 -2.57 12.59
C TYR A 113 -26.39 -4.04 12.18
N LEU A 114 -25.26 -4.72 12.02
CA LEU A 114 -25.19 -6.14 11.66
C LEU A 114 -25.83 -7.03 12.73
N ASN A 115 -25.63 -6.73 14.01
CA ASN A 115 -26.24 -7.46 15.13
C ASN A 115 -27.77 -7.43 15.09
N ALA A 116 -28.37 -6.32 14.64
CA ALA A 116 -29.81 -6.22 14.45
C ALA A 116 -30.28 -6.93 13.18
N ALA A 117 -29.54 -6.80 12.07
CA ALA A 117 -29.85 -7.42 10.79
C ALA A 117 -29.73 -8.96 10.83
N ALA A 118 -28.76 -9.50 11.55
CA ALA A 118 -28.52 -10.95 11.69
C ALA A 118 -29.75 -11.71 12.19
N LYS A 119 -30.58 -11.09 13.02
CA LYS A 119 -31.82 -11.70 13.54
C LYS A 119 -32.91 -11.92 12.48
N ARG A 120 -32.77 -11.32 11.31
CA ARG A 120 -33.73 -11.42 10.18
C ARG A 120 -33.28 -12.45 9.15
N LEU A 121 -32.07 -13.00 9.29
CA LEU A 121 -31.52 -13.99 8.38
C LEU A 121 -32.09 -15.39 8.67
N PRO A 122 -32.01 -16.31 7.71
CA PRO A 122 -32.40 -17.71 7.90
C PRO A 122 -31.66 -18.36 9.09
N ALA A 123 -32.31 -19.32 9.73
CA ALA A 123 -31.73 -20.03 10.86
C ALA A 123 -30.38 -20.70 10.48
N GLY A 124 -29.36 -20.48 11.29
CA GLY A 124 -28.01 -21.02 11.05
C GLY A 124 -27.12 -20.14 10.16
N VAL A 125 -27.64 -19.06 9.57
CA VAL A 125 -26.85 -18.10 8.78
C VAL A 125 -26.31 -17.02 9.71
N THR A 126 -25.01 -16.88 9.77
CA THR A 126 -24.34 -15.89 10.63
C THR A 126 -23.44 -14.99 9.78
N PRO A 127 -23.74 -13.69 9.69
CA PRO A 127 -22.88 -12.75 8.98
C PRO A 127 -21.65 -12.39 9.83
N ALA A 128 -20.52 -12.18 9.17
CA ALA A 128 -19.26 -11.76 9.78
C ALA A 128 -18.65 -10.57 9.05
N LEU A 129 -17.82 -9.80 9.75
CA LEU A 129 -17.02 -8.75 9.10
C LEU A 129 -15.82 -9.39 8.40
N GLY A 130 -15.55 -8.94 7.18
CA GLY A 130 -14.31 -9.23 6.47
C GLY A 130 -13.09 -8.64 7.18
N PRO A 131 -11.87 -8.90 6.69
CA PRO A 131 -10.65 -8.42 7.29
C PRO A 131 -10.56 -6.89 7.31
N ASP A 132 -9.73 -6.35 8.21
CA ASP A 132 -9.39 -4.92 8.30
C ASP A 132 -8.29 -4.54 7.30
N ALA A 133 -8.41 -5.03 6.08
CA ALA A 133 -7.51 -4.78 4.95
C ALA A 133 -8.16 -3.85 3.93
N THR A 134 -7.33 -3.24 3.09
CA THR A 134 -7.80 -2.46 1.93
C THR A 134 -7.74 -3.27 0.65
N GLY A 135 -8.31 -2.74 -0.46
CA GLY A 135 -8.28 -3.40 -1.76
C GLY A 135 -6.87 -3.60 -2.33
N VAL A 136 -5.88 -2.84 -1.86
CA VAL A 136 -4.46 -2.98 -2.23
C VAL A 136 -3.65 -3.76 -1.19
N GLY A 137 -4.30 -4.39 -0.22
CA GLY A 137 -3.68 -5.06 0.93
C GLY A 137 -3.00 -6.40 0.62
N TRP A 138 -3.13 -6.95 -0.57
CA TRP A 138 -2.43 -8.19 -0.96
C TRP A 138 -0.96 -7.89 -1.24
N VAL A 139 -0.11 -8.24 -0.28
CA VAL A 139 1.29 -7.82 -0.29
C VAL A 139 2.28 -8.94 -0.57
N TYR A 140 1.86 -10.20 -0.28
CA TYR A 140 2.70 -11.35 -0.50
C TYR A 140 1.85 -12.57 -0.87
N GLN A 141 2.26 -13.32 -1.90
CA GLN A 141 1.59 -14.53 -2.35
C GLN A 141 2.62 -15.65 -2.50
N TYR A 142 2.25 -16.85 -2.10
CA TYR A 142 3.10 -18.02 -2.15
C TYR A 142 2.34 -19.28 -2.57
N ALA A 143 3.05 -20.23 -3.15
CA ALA A 143 2.55 -21.56 -3.44
C ALA A 143 3.20 -22.58 -2.50
N ILE A 144 2.47 -23.64 -2.16
CA ILE A 144 2.97 -24.79 -1.41
C ILE A 144 3.14 -25.95 -2.37
N GLU A 145 4.35 -26.42 -2.47
CA GLU A 145 4.73 -27.55 -3.32
C GLU A 145 5.29 -28.70 -2.47
N HIS A 146 4.97 -29.90 -2.87
CA HIS A 146 5.52 -31.12 -2.26
C HIS A 146 5.60 -32.24 -3.29
N PRO A 147 6.69 -33.02 -3.33
CA PRO A 147 6.91 -34.03 -4.39
C PRO A 147 5.94 -35.22 -4.37
N THR A 148 5.34 -35.52 -3.22
CA THR A 148 4.50 -36.74 -3.06
C THR A 148 3.11 -36.48 -2.48
N LEU A 149 2.88 -35.33 -1.81
CA LEU A 149 1.57 -34.98 -1.27
C LEU A 149 0.63 -34.56 -2.39
N ASN A 150 -0.64 -34.99 -2.29
CA ASN A 150 -1.68 -34.57 -3.21
C ASN A 150 -2.26 -33.18 -2.82
N LEU A 151 -3.10 -32.60 -3.70
CA LEU A 151 -3.71 -31.27 -3.52
C LEU A 151 -4.56 -31.15 -2.25
N ALA A 152 -5.14 -32.25 -1.76
CA ALA A 152 -5.93 -32.21 -0.54
C ALA A 152 -5.05 -32.21 0.72
N GLU A 153 -3.89 -32.81 0.64
CA GLU A 153 -2.91 -32.84 1.71
C GLU A 153 -2.16 -31.51 1.81
N THR A 154 -1.71 -30.96 0.68
CA THR A 154 -1.08 -29.63 0.65
C THR A 154 -2.07 -28.54 1.10
N ARG A 155 -3.37 -28.65 0.74
CA ARG A 155 -4.41 -27.75 1.24
C ARG A 155 -4.61 -27.88 2.74
N THR A 156 -4.54 -29.09 3.28
CA THR A 156 -4.60 -29.31 4.72
C THR A 156 -3.42 -28.66 5.46
N LEU A 157 -2.19 -28.76 4.88
CA LEU A 157 -1.03 -28.04 5.44
C LEU A 157 -1.25 -26.53 5.44
N GLN A 158 -1.75 -25.98 4.32
CA GLN A 158 -2.04 -24.56 4.21
C GLN A 158 -3.07 -24.12 5.26
N ASP A 159 -4.21 -24.76 5.34
CA ASP A 159 -5.34 -24.30 6.15
C ASP A 159 -5.10 -24.45 7.65
N TRP A 160 -4.37 -25.49 8.08
CA TRP A 160 -4.22 -25.84 9.50
C TRP A 160 -2.86 -25.50 10.11
N TYR A 161 -1.82 -25.24 9.30
CA TYR A 161 -0.48 -24.95 9.80
C TYR A 161 0.04 -23.63 9.25
N VAL A 162 0.22 -23.54 7.93
CA VAL A 162 0.91 -22.41 7.29
C VAL A 162 0.12 -21.11 7.45
N ARG A 163 -1.20 -21.15 7.18
CA ARG A 163 -2.09 -20.01 7.32
C ARG A 163 -2.06 -19.43 8.74
N PHE A 164 -2.12 -20.28 9.75
CA PHE A 164 -2.10 -19.82 11.15
C PHE A 164 -0.74 -19.24 11.56
N ALA A 165 0.36 -19.83 11.06
CA ALA A 165 1.69 -19.28 11.32
C ALA A 165 1.83 -17.89 10.70
N ALA A 166 1.50 -17.72 9.42
CA ALA A 166 1.58 -16.44 8.74
C ALA A 166 0.59 -15.40 9.28
N ALA A 167 -0.62 -15.79 9.70
CA ALA A 167 -1.62 -14.89 10.29
C ALA A 167 -1.21 -14.31 11.65
N LYS A 168 -0.26 -14.92 12.36
CA LYS A 168 0.31 -14.39 13.62
C LYS A 168 1.36 -13.30 13.38
N ALA A 169 1.85 -13.15 12.16
CA ALA A 169 2.84 -12.14 11.84
C ALA A 169 2.28 -10.72 12.06
N SER A 170 3.13 -9.83 12.55
CA SER A 170 2.73 -8.45 12.85
C SER A 170 2.23 -7.74 11.60
N GLY A 171 1.10 -7.04 11.72
CA GLY A 171 0.50 -6.28 10.62
C GLY A 171 -0.28 -7.09 9.59
N VAL A 172 -0.33 -8.42 9.70
CA VAL A 172 -1.18 -9.26 8.85
C VAL A 172 -2.63 -9.18 9.30
N ALA A 173 -3.54 -8.86 8.37
CA ALA A 173 -4.98 -8.83 8.59
C ALA A 173 -5.60 -10.21 8.39
N GLU A 174 -5.20 -10.88 7.32
CA GLU A 174 -5.71 -12.19 6.91
C GLU A 174 -4.70 -12.93 6.05
N VAL A 175 -4.78 -14.26 6.09
CA VAL A 175 -4.12 -15.13 5.10
C VAL A 175 -5.19 -15.99 4.45
N SER A 176 -5.44 -15.73 3.17
CA SER A 176 -6.45 -16.44 2.38
C SER A 176 -5.81 -17.62 1.66
N SER A 177 -6.48 -18.77 1.68
CA SER A 177 -6.04 -19.97 0.97
C SER A 177 -6.71 -20.05 -0.40
N VAL A 178 -5.94 -20.33 -1.45
CA VAL A 178 -6.40 -20.44 -2.84
C VAL A 178 -5.91 -21.75 -3.43
N GLY A 179 -6.71 -22.35 -4.32
CA GLY A 179 -6.37 -23.64 -4.94
C GLY A 179 -6.41 -24.81 -3.95
N GLY A 180 -5.85 -25.94 -4.36
CA GLY A 180 -5.92 -27.17 -3.61
C GLY A 180 -7.34 -27.75 -3.49
N LEU A 181 -7.49 -28.79 -2.69
CA LEU A 181 -8.77 -29.49 -2.45
C LEU A 181 -9.05 -29.54 -0.95
N VAL A 182 -10.15 -28.93 -0.51
CA VAL A 182 -10.58 -29.03 0.90
C VAL A 182 -11.13 -30.43 1.14
N LYS A 183 -10.56 -31.18 2.11
CA LYS A 183 -11.03 -32.51 2.49
C LYS A 183 -12.36 -32.42 3.24
N GLN A 184 -13.33 -33.27 2.85
CA GLN A 184 -14.57 -33.48 3.59
C GLN A 184 -14.97 -34.95 3.58
N TYR A 185 -15.87 -35.32 4.48
CA TYR A 185 -16.51 -36.63 4.49
C TYR A 185 -17.81 -36.56 3.70
N ASN A 186 -17.85 -37.23 2.57
CA ASN A 186 -19.00 -37.31 1.69
C ASN A 186 -19.87 -38.52 2.05
N VAL A 187 -21.10 -38.29 2.42
CA VAL A 187 -22.10 -39.35 2.64
C VAL A 187 -22.97 -39.41 1.39
N VAL A 188 -22.59 -40.29 0.46
CA VAL A 188 -23.25 -40.49 -0.82
C VAL A 188 -24.38 -41.49 -0.65
N VAL A 189 -25.61 -40.98 -0.52
CA VAL A 189 -26.79 -41.81 -0.27
C VAL A 189 -27.27 -42.53 -1.53
N ASP A 190 -27.80 -43.74 -1.37
CA ASP A 190 -28.51 -44.48 -2.43
C ASP A 190 -30.02 -44.24 -2.29
N PRO A 191 -30.67 -43.48 -3.21
CA PRO A 191 -32.09 -43.17 -3.12
C PRO A 191 -32.98 -44.40 -3.11
N ARG A 192 -32.57 -45.49 -3.79
CA ARG A 192 -33.36 -46.74 -3.84
C ARG A 192 -33.35 -47.44 -2.49
N ARG A 193 -32.21 -47.51 -1.84
CA ARG A 193 -32.08 -48.08 -0.49
C ARG A 193 -32.84 -47.26 0.55
N LEU A 194 -32.75 -45.91 0.47
CA LEU A 194 -33.54 -45.02 1.32
C LEU A 194 -35.02 -45.31 1.18
N LEU A 195 -35.52 -45.38 -0.05
CA LEU A 195 -36.95 -45.68 -0.32
C LEU A 195 -37.35 -47.06 0.20
N THR A 196 -36.56 -48.11 -0.07
CA THR A 196 -36.84 -49.47 0.37
C THR A 196 -36.91 -49.59 1.90
N LEU A 197 -36.05 -48.86 2.59
CA LEU A 197 -36.01 -48.91 4.04
C LEU A 197 -36.90 -47.84 4.70
N GLY A 198 -37.59 -47.01 3.91
CA GLY A 198 -38.47 -45.96 4.39
C GLY A 198 -37.74 -44.92 5.27
N ILE A 199 -36.55 -44.49 4.82
CA ILE A 199 -35.71 -43.49 5.49
C ILE A 199 -35.68 -42.27 4.61
N SER A 200 -35.88 -41.08 5.18
CA SER A 200 -35.76 -39.83 4.47
C SER A 200 -34.32 -39.32 4.51
N LEU A 201 -33.93 -38.46 3.55
CA LEU A 201 -32.65 -37.77 3.58
C LEU A 201 -32.48 -36.89 4.84
N ASP A 202 -33.57 -36.32 5.35
CA ASP A 202 -33.59 -35.52 6.58
C ASP A 202 -33.28 -36.40 7.81
N ASP A 203 -33.73 -37.62 7.85
CA ASP A 203 -33.39 -38.59 8.93
C ASP A 203 -31.88 -38.84 8.95
N VAL A 204 -31.26 -39.05 7.79
CA VAL A 204 -29.80 -39.22 7.66
C VAL A 204 -29.08 -37.97 8.18
N ARG A 205 -29.49 -36.78 7.72
CA ARG A 205 -28.92 -35.52 8.15
C ARG A 205 -29.01 -35.30 9.67
N LYS A 206 -30.20 -35.55 10.24
CA LYS A 206 -30.45 -35.44 11.68
C LYS A 206 -29.61 -36.44 12.50
N ALA A 207 -29.51 -37.66 12.02
CA ALA A 207 -28.72 -38.71 12.70
C ALA A 207 -27.22 -38.34 12.74
N ILE A 208 -26.66 -37.84 11.64
CA ILE A 208 -25.27 -37.37 11.60
C ILE A 208 -25.08 -36.20 12.58
N ALA A 209 -25.94 -35.19 12.54
CA ALA A 209 -25.84 -34.03 13.42
C ALA A 209 -25.98 -34.39 14.92
N ALA A 210 -26.84 -35.35 15.25
CA ALA A 210 -27.02 -35.83 16.61
C ALA A 210 -25.82 -36.65 17.12
N SER A 211 -25.16 -37.39 16.23
CA SER A 211 -24.06 -38.31 16.58
C SER A 211 -22.67 -37.65 16.64
N ASN A 212 -22.52 -36.42 16.11
CA ASN A 212 -21.23 -35.74 16.09
C ASN A 212 -21.12 -34.67 17.20
N ARG A 213 -21.15 -35.09 18.46
CA ARG A 213 -21.01 -34.19 19.60
C ARG A 213 -20.55 -34.92 20.86
N ASP A 214 -19.71 -34.28 21.63
CA ASP A 214 -19.40 -34.69 23.00
C ASP A 214 -20.49 -34.16 23.96
N VAL A 215 -20.78 -34.93 24.99
CA VAL A 215 -21.74 -34.55 26.03
C VAL A 215 -21.02 -34.56 27.37
N GLY A 216 -21.04 -33.45 28.08
CA GLY A 216 -20.59 -33.36 29.45
C GLY A 216 -21.60 -34.05 30.39
N GLY A 217 -21.14 -34.94 31.25
CA GLY A 217 -21.92 -35.53 32.33
C GLY A 217 -21.68 -34.83 33.65
N ARG A 218 -22.16 -35.45 34.74
CA ARG A 218 -21.88 -34.99 36.10
C ARG A 218 -20.49 -35.42 36.57
N VAL A 219 -20.07 -34.82 37.64
CA VAL A 219 -18.92 -35.26 38.40
C VAL A 219 -19.31 -36.44 39.28
N VAL A 220 -18.45 -37.43 39.34
CA VAL A 220 -18.57 -38.57 40.26
C VAL A 220 -17.39 -38.52 41.24
N GLU A 221 -17.72 -38.54 42.51
CA GLU A 221 -16.72 -38.64 43.59
C GLU A 221 -16.43 -40.12 43.88
N LEU A 222 -15.20 -40.53 43.70
CA LEU A 222 -14.71 -41.87 43.98
C LEU A 222 -13.42 -41.80 44.79
N SER A 223 -13.41 -42.39 45.99
CA SER A 223 -12.22 -42.48 46.87
C SER A 223 -11.50 -41.13 47.06
N GLU A 224 -12.23 -40.11 47.50
CA GLU A 224 -11.71 -38.75 47.78
C GLU A 224 -11.25 -37.98 46.54
N THR A 225 -11.48 -38.49 45.32
CA THR A 225 -11.17 -37.83 44.05
C THR A 225 -12.43 -37.57 43.21
N GLU A 226 -12.44 -36.41 42.58
CA GLU A 226 -13.51 -35.97 41.69
C GLU A 226 -13.20 -36.39 40.25
N HIS A 227 -14.12 -37.10 39.62
CA HIS A 227 -14.02 -37.57 38.26
C HIS A 227 -15.11 -36.96 37.39
N ALA A 228 -14.72 -36.20 36.38
CA ALA A 228 -15.65 -35.67 35.37
C ALA A 228 -16.06 -36.78 34.39
N VAL A 229 -17.35 -36.99 34.26
CA VAL A 229 -17.92 -37.92 33.26
C VAL A 229 -18.05 -37.20 31.93
N ARG A 230 -17.48 -37.78 30.86
CA ARG A 230 -17.57 -37.26 29.49
C ARG A 230 -18.07 -38.33 28.54
N GLY A 231 -19.18 -38.10 27.88
CA GLY A 231 -19.63 -38.89 26.74
C GLY A 231 -18.85 -38.48 25.47
N ARG A 232 -17.98 -39.33 24.98
CA ARG A 232 -17.22 -39.08 23.75
C ARG A 232 -18.08 -39.46 22.55
N GLY A 233 -18.45 -38.47 21.72
CA GLY A 233 -19.32 -38.68 20.56
C GLY A 233 -18.81 -38.01 19.27
N TYR A 234 -17.63 -37.39 19.27
CA TYR A 234 -17.07 -36.87 18.03
C TYR A 234 -16.63 -37.99 17.09
N LEU A 235 -17.11 -37.91 15.86
CA LEU A 235 -16.75 -38.81 14.77
C LEU A 235 -15.31 -38.53 14.33
N LYS A 236 -14.52 -39.61 14.10
CA LYS A 236 -13.09 -39.51 13.78
C LYS A 236 -12.75 -40.07 12.42
N SER A 237 -13.61 -40.90 11.85
CA SER A 237 -13.37 -41.62 10.61
C SER A 237 -14.64 -41.73 9.77
N ALA A 238 -14.46 -42.07 8.48
CA ALA A 238 -15.57 -42.44 7.60
C ALA A 238 -16.31 -43.65 8.11
N ASP A 239 -15.61 -44.57 8.80
CA ASP A 239 -16.19 -45.78 9.37
C ASP A 239 -17.12 -45.45 10.55
N ASP A 240 -16.75 -44.52 11.42
CA ASP A 240 -17.62 -44.07 12.52
C ASP A 240 -18.92 -43.45 11.98
N ILE A 241 -18.83 -42.68 10.89
CA ILE A 241 -20.01 -42.10 10.22
C ILE A 241 -20.87 -43.23 9.66
N GLY A 242 -20.26 -44.23 9.03
CA GLY A 242 -20.97 -45.40 8.47
C GLY A 242 -21.72 -46.20 9.51
N GLN A 243 -21.27 -46.23 10.76
CA GLN A 243 -21.88 -46.96 11.87
C GLN A 243 -23.01 -46.23 12.57
N ILE A 244 -23.27 -44.96 12.24
CA ILE A 244 -24.37 -44.22 12.83
C ILE A 244 -25.70 -44.92 12.56
N MET A 245 -26.43 -45.19 13.63
CA MET A 245 -27.76 -45.82 13.53
C MET A 245 -28.82 -44.83 13.09
N LEU A 246 -29.58 -45.17 12.04
CA LEU A 246 -30.71 -44.40 11.50
C LEU A 246 -32.03 -44.82 12.14
N LYS A 247 -32.27 -46.12 12.23
CA LYS A 247 -33.43 -46.69 12.88
C LYS A 247 -33.21 -48.16 13.25
N SER A 248 -34.09 -48.79 14.01
CA SER A 248 -34.14 -50.22 14.25
C SER A 248 -35.33 -50.83 13.49
N MET A 249 -35.10 -51.93 12.79
CA MET A 249 -36.13 -52.72 12.11
C MET A 249 -36.07 -54.14 12.68
N ASP A 250 -37.15 -54.57 13.32
CA ASP A 250 -37.25 -55.91 13.94
C ASP A 250 -36.05 -56.27 14.85
N GLY A 251 -35.54 -55.27 15.60
CA GLY A 251 -34.38 -55.47 16.47
C GLY A 251 -33.01 -55.37 15.77
N VAL A 252 -32.98 -55.21 14.46
CA VAL A 252 -31.73 -55.05 13.69
C VAL A 252 -31.50 -53.56 13.43
N PRO A 253 -30.32 -53.02 13.82
CA PRO A 253 -29.98 -51.63 13.55
C PRO A 253 -29.72 -51.43 12.05
N VAL A 254 -30.39 -50.41 11.46
CA VAL A 254 -30.11 -49.91 10.12
C VAL A 254 -29.18 -48.72 10.29
N THR A 255 -28.01 -48.76 9.68
CA THR A 255 -26.95 -47.75 9.79
C THR A 255 -26.79 -46.96 8.51
N ILE A 256 -25.99 -45.87 8.55
CA ILE A 256 -25.67 -45.09 7.34
C ILE A 256 -25.04 -45.96 6.27
N ARG A 257 -24.19 -46.94 6.62
CA ARG A 257 -23.54 -47.86 5.68
C ARG A 257 -24.57 -48.66 4.86
N ASP A 258 -25.74 -48.92 5.39
CA ASP A 258 -26.79 -49.69 4.69
C ASP A 258 -27.47 -48.87 3.59
N VAL A 259 -27.45 -47.54 3.69
CA VAL A 259 -28.14 -46.61 2.76
C VAL A 259 -27.21 -45.67 2.02
N ALA A 260 -25.91 -45.60 2.41
CA ALA A 260 -24.96 -44.68 1.84
C ALA A 260 -23.53 -45.24 1.80
N ARG A 261 -22.71 -44.71 0.91
CA ARG A 261 -21.24 -44.89 0.93
C ARG A 261 -20.64 -43.64 1.60
N VAL A 262 -19.77 -43.85 2.57
CA VAL A 262 -19.01 -42.76 3.21
C VAL A 262 -17.58 -42.79 2.68
N GLU A 263 -17.16 -41.66 2.12
CA GLU A 263 -15.82 -41.53 1.52
C GLU A 263 -15.20 -40.16 1.85
N ILE A 264 -13.87 -40.12 1.90
CA ILE A 264 -13.17 -38.85 1.98
C ILE A 264 -13.04 -38.34 0.54
N GLY A 265 -13.55 -37.15 0.29
CA GLY A 265 -13.52 -36.51 -1.01
C GLY A 265 -13.25 -35.00 -0.91
N PRO A 266 -13.14 -34.33 -2.04
CA PRO A 266 -13.04 -32.87 -2.05
C PRO A 266 -14.39 -32.20 -1.77
N ASP A 267 -14.34 -31.01 -1.20
CA ASP A 267 -15.46 -30.07 -1.18
C ASP A 267 -15.72 -29.52 -2.60
N GLU A 268 -16.83 -28.82 -2.78
CA GLU A 268 -17.20 -28.22 -4.05
C GLU A 268 -16.21 -27.14 -4.45
N ARG A 269 -15.52 -27.37 -5.58
CA ARG A 269 -14.49 -26.45 -6.07
C ARG A 269 -15.11 -25.20 -6.69
N ARG A 270 -14.54 -24.04 -6.34
CA ARG A 270 -14.93 -22.71 -6.87
C ARG A 270 -13.80 -22.03 -7.63
N GLY A 271 -12.57 -22.50 -7.49
CA GLY A 271 -11.40 -21.93 -8.12
C GLY A 271 -10.26 -22.92 -8.25
N VAL A 272 -9.28 -22.54 -9.04
CA VAL A 272 -8.06 -23.30 -9.32
C VAL A 272 -6.89 -22.35 -9.15
N ALA A 273 -5.81 -22.78 -8.51
CA ALA A 273 -4.51 -22.15 -8.58
C ALA A 273 -3.56 -23.07 -9.33
N GLU A 274 -2.81 -22.50 -10.25
CA GLU A 274 -1.89 -23.22 -11.11
C GLU A 274 -0.54 -22.48 -11.10
N LEU A 275 0.56 -23.19 -11.21
CA LEU A 275 1.91 -22.63 -11.18
C LEU A 275 2.72 -23.08 -12.38
N ASN A 276 3.26 -22.15 -13.16
CA ASN A 276 4.21 -22.35 -14.25
C ASN A 276 3.77 -23.28 -15.40
N GLY A 277 2.48 -23.60 -15.52
CA GLY A 277 2.01 -24.60 -16.47
C GLY A 277 2.29 -26.05 -16.06
N GLU A 278 2.86 -26.28 -14.88
CA GLU A 278 3.23 -27.61 -14.39
C GLU A 278 2.07 -28.35 -13.72
N GLY A 279 1.08 -27.62 -13.23
CA GLY A 279 -0.12 -28.20 -12.64
C GLY A 279 -0.71 -27.38 -11.52
N GLU A 280 -1.78 -27.92 -10.95
CA GLU A 280 -2.48 -27.26 -9.85
C GLU A 280 -1.66 -27.27 -8.56
N VAL A 281 -1.72 -26.16 -7.83
CA VAL A 281 -1.05 -25.97 -6.54
C VAL A 281 -2.01 -25.46 -5.48
N THR A 282 -1.58 -25.54 -4.23
CA THR A 282 -2.19 -24.81 -3.12
C THR A 282 -1.41 -23.52 -2.87
N ALA A 283 -2.10 -22.41 -2.77
CA ALA A 283 -1.48 -21.11 -2.58
C ALA A 283 -2.05 -20.37 -1.37
N GLY A 284 -1.27 -19.41 -0.85
CA GLY A 284 -1.67 -18.50 0.20
C GLY A 284 -1.47 -17.05 -0.23
N ILE A 285 -2.40 -16.18 0.17
CA ILE A 285 -2.35 -14.74 -0.06
C ILE A 285 -2.34 -14.05 1.29
N VAL A 286 -1.29 -13.28 1.57
CA VAL A 286 -1.16 -12.48 2.78
C VAL A 286 -1.70 -11.08 2.53
N ALA A 287 -2.72 -10.71 3.29
CA ALA A 287 -3.31 -9.37 3.29
C ALA A 287 -2.83 -8.58 4.50
N GLN A 288 -2.32 -7.38 4.28
CA GLN A 288 -1.90 -6.48 5.36
C GLN A 288 -3.06 -5.68 5.93
N ARG A 289 -2.94 -5.27 7.18
CA ARG A 289 -3.85 -4.33 7.82
C ARG A 289 -3.68 -2.93 7.25
N GLN A 290 -4.78 -2.20 7.21
CA GLN A 290 -4.74 -0.79 6.82
C GLN A 290 -3.76 -0.01 7.70
N GLY A 291 -2.90 0.79 7.07
CA GLY A 291 -1.91 1.64 7.74
C GLY A 291 -0.66 0.92 8.27
N ALA A 292 -0.54 -0.40 8.08
CA ALA A 292 0.68 -1.13 8.40
C ALA A 292 1.81 -0.81 7.40
N ASN A 293 3.07 -0.93 7.83
CA ASN A 293 4.21 -0.82 6.93
C ASN A 293 4.34 -2.09 6.10
N THR A 294 4.22 -1.96 4.78
CA THR A 294 4.19 -3.09 3.86
C THR A 294 5.44 -3.96 3.93
N ILE A 295 6.63 -3.35 4.00
CA ILE A 295 7.90 -4.10 4.09
C ILE A 295 7.96 -4.90 5.39
N ASP A 296 7.65 -4.28 6.52
CA ASP A 296 7.68 -4.94 7.83
C ASP A 296 6.71 -6.13 7.89
N VAL A 297 5.52 -5.98 7.28
CA VAL A 297 4.52 -7.05 7.21
C VAL A 297 5.00 -8.21 6.34
N ILE A 298 5.61 -7.92 5.19
CA ILE A 298 6.16 -8.95 4.30
C ILE A 298 7.30 -9.70 4.98
N ASP A 299 8.22 -8.98 5.62
CA ASP A 299 9.37 -9.58 6.31
C ASP A 299 8.92 -10.42 7.50
N ALA A 300 7.94 -9.94 8.29
CA ALA A 300 7.35 -10.71 9.38
C ALA A 300 6.61 -11.96 8.87
N ALA A 301 5.90 -11.86 7.75
CA ALA A 301 5.23 -13.01 7.13
C ALA A 301 6.24 -14.06 6.61
N LYS A 302 7.29 -13.63 5.90
CA LYS A 302 8.38 -14.51 5.46
C LYS A 302 9.06 -15.22 6.63
N ALA A 303 9.40 -14.48 7.68
CA ALA A 303 10.01 -15.04 8.88
C ALA A 303 9.09 -16.09 9.56
N ALA A 304 7.77 -15.85 9.58
CA ALA A 304 6.81 -16.80 10.12
C ALA A 304 6.68 -18.06 9.24
N LEU A 305 6.73 -17.90 7.91
CA LEU A 305 6.71 -19.02 6.95
C LEU A 305 7.99 -19.86 7.05
N ASP A 306 9.15 -19.22 7.12
CA ASP A 306 10.42 -19.91 7.32
C ASP A 306 10.48 -20.63 8.68
N GLY A 307 9.91 -20.02 9.72
CA GLY A 307 9.84 -20.60 11.06
C GLY A 307 8.97 -21.84 11.17
N ILE A 308 7.89 -21.96 10.37
CA ILE A 308 7.03 -23.16 10.38
C ILE A 308 7.57 -24.26 9.49
N LEU A 309 8.36 -23.96 8.45
CA LEU A 309 8.82 -24.91 7.44
C LEU A 309 9.47 -26.17 8.03
N PRO A 310 10.34 -26.11 9.07
CA PRO A 310 10.92 -27.31 9.69
C PRO A 310 9.89 -28.23 10.37
N SER A 311 8.68 -27.74 10.65
CA SER A 311 7.60 -28.50 11.31
C SER A 311 6.66 -29.17 10.29
N LEU A 312 6.83 -28.86 9.00
CA LEU A 312 6.04 -29.44 7.91
C LEU A 312 6.71 -30.75 7.43
N PRO A 313 5.98 -31.60 6.70
CA PRO A 313 6.55 -32.82 6.10
C PRO A 313 7.81 -32.52 5.29
N GLU A 314 8.80 -33.40 5.39
CA GLU A 314 10.07 -33.27 4.67
C GLU A 314 9.84 -33.21 3.15
N GLY A 315 10.45 -32.23 2.48
CA GLY A 315 10.26 -31.94 1.07
C GLY A 315 9.20 -30.87 0.77
N THR A 316 8.51 -30.34 1.77
CA THR A 316 7.61 -29.18 1.59
C THR A 316 8.41 -27.94 1.22
N ARG A 317 7.99 -27.24 0.17
CA ARG A 317 8.54 -25.94 -0.25
C ARG A 317 7.44 -24.88 -0.26
N ILE A 318 7.79 -23.69 0.20
CA ILE A 318 6.95 -22.50 0.11
C ILE A 318 7.63 -21.58 -0.91
N THR A 319 7.05 -21.49 -2.10
CA THR A 319 7.62 -20.75 -3.24
C THR A 319 6.94 -19.40 -3.35
N PRO A 320 7.68 -18.26 -3.24
CA PRO A 320 7.12 -16.93 -3.47
C PRO A 320 6.63 -16.80 -4.91
N VAL A 321 5.41 -16.25 -5.08
CA VAL A 321 4.81 -16.01 -6.40
C VAL A 321 4.69 -14.50 -6.66
N TYR A 322 4.31 -13.74 -5.63
CA TYR A 322 4.27 -12.28 -5.68
C TYR A 322 4.83 -11.70 -4.39
N ASP A 323 5.71 -10.73 -4.54
CA ASP A 323 6.35 -10.03 -3.44
C ASP A 323 6.37 -8.53 -3.71
N ARG A 324 5.50 -7.79 -3.00
CA ARG A 324 5.40 -6.33 -3.18
C ARG A 324 6.65 -5.58 -2.72
N SER A 325 7.48 -6.19 -1.87
CA SER A 325 8.74 -5.58 -1.44
C SER A 325 9.69 -5.31 -2.61
N ASP A 326 9.64 -6.13 -3.68
CA ASP A 326 10.46 -5.93 -4.88
C ASP A 326 10.11 -4.63 -5.61
N LEU A 327 8.81 -4.30 -5.71
CA LEU A 327 8.36 -3.04 -6.29
C LEU A 327 8.77 -1.85 -5.43
N ILE A 328 8.58 -1.95 -4.11
CA ILE A 328 8.95 -0.89 -3.15
C ILE A 328 10.46 -0.64 -3.19
N ASN A 329 11.28 -1.68 -3.14
CA ASN A 329 12.74 -1.56 -3.19
C ASN A 329 13.23 -0.94 -4.50
N ARG A 330 12.62 -1.29 -5.64
CA ARG A 330 12.94 -0.64 -6.93
C ARG A 330 12.56 0.85 -6.93
N ALA A 331 11.42 1.21 -6.33
CA ALA A 331 11.00 2.60 -6.20
C ALA A 331 11.98 3.40 -5.33
N ILE A 332 12.42 2.84 -4.20
CA ILE A 332 13.43 3.44 -3.32
C ILE A 332 14.76 3.60 -4.05
N ALA A 333 15.26 2.55 -4.71
CA ALA A 333 16.52 2.59 -5.45
C ALA A 333 16.50 3.62 -6.60
N THR A 334 15.37 3.75 -7.28
CA THR A 334 15.19 4.77 -8.32
C THR A 334 15.28 6.18 -7.72
N LEU A 335 14.64 6.41 -6.56
CA LEU A 335 14.73 7.68 -5.87
C LEU A 335 16.16 7.99 -5.40
N GLU A 336 16.82 7.06 -4.72
CA GLU A 336 18.20 7.24 -4.25
C GLU A 336 19.13 7.60 -5.42
N ARG A 337 18.96 6.92 -6.54
CA ARG A 337 19.71 7.22 -7.76
C ARG A 337 19.40 8.63 -8.27
N THR A 338 18.11 8.99 -8.40
CA THR A 338 17.70 10.31 -8.89
C THR A 338 18.19 11.42 -7.98
N LEU A 339 18.03 11.29 -6.67
CA LEU A 339 18.52 12.26 -5.69
C LEU A 339 20.05 12.42 -5.75
N THR A 340 20.76 11.32 -5.93
CA THR A 340 22.22 11.33 -6.06
C THR A 340 22.66 12.00 -7.36
N GLU A 341 22.05 11.64 -8.50
CA GLU A 341 22.33 12.21 -9.81
C GLU A 341 22.02 13.72 -9.81
N GLU A 342 20.87 14.15 -9.31
CA GLU A 342 20.49 15.55 -9.20
C GLU A 342 21.46 16.33 -8.29
N SER A 343 21.80 15.78 -7.13
CA SER A 343 22.75 16.40 -6.21
C SER A 343 24.14 16.57 -6.84
N LEU A 344 24.62 15.55 -7.57
CA LEU A 344 25.91 15.60 -8.29
C LEU A 344 25.89 16.62 -9.43
N ILE A 345 24.82 16.66 -10.23
CA ILE A 345 24.65 17.62 -11.32
C ILE A 345 24.63 19.04 -10.75
N VAL A 346 23.86 19.27 -9.70
CA VAL A 346 23.79 20.57 -9.02
C VAL A 346 25.15 20.97 -8.48
N ALA A 347 25.85 20.07 -7.78
CA ALA A 347 27.19 20.32 -7.26
C ALA A 347 28.17 20.68 -8.39
N LEU A 348 28.13 19.94 -9.51
CA LEU A 348 28.98 20.19 -10.67
C LEU A 348 28.68 21.57 -11.29
N VAL A 349 27.40 21.86 -11.51
CA VAL A 349 26.97 23.15 -12.06
C VAL A 349 27.40 24.30 -11.14
N CYS A 350 27.16 24.18 -9.82
CA CYS A 350 27.59 25.19 -8.86
C CYS A 350 29.13 25.40 -8.89
N ILE A 351 29.92 24.32 -8.96
CA ILE A 351 31.37 24.41 -9.01
C ILE A 351 31.83 25.06 -10.31
N VAL A 352 31.27 24.69 -11.45
CA VAL A 352 31.60 25.22 -12.79
C VAL A 352 31.26 26.71 -12.91
N PHE A 353 30.09 27.12 -12.44
CA PHE A 353 29.65 28.52 -12.55
C PHE A 353 30.25 29.44 -11.50
N LEU A 354 30.38 28.97 -10.26
CA LEU A 354 30.95 29.76 -9.16
C LEU A 354 32.48 29.72 -9.12
N LEU A 355 33.12 28.73 -9.74
CA LEU A 355 34.58 28.45 -9.65
C LEU A 355 35.13 28.47 -8.22
N HIS A 356 34.26 28.17 -7.24
CA HIS A 356 34.58 28.19 -5.82
C HIS A 356 33.87 27.05 -5.08
N VAL A 357 34.61 25.94 -4.90
CA VAL A 357 34.07 24.69 -4.30
C VAL A 357 33.46 24.91 -2.92
N ARG A 358 34.06 25.78 -2.09
CA ARG A 358 33.57 26.06 -0.74
C ARG A 358 32.19 26.74 -0.76
N SER A 359 31.91 27.59 -1.74
CA SER A 359 30.59 28.22 -1.91
C SER A 359 29.56 27.19 -2.36
N ALA A 360 29.94 26.25 -3.23
CA ALA A 360 29.05 25.17 -3.66
C ALA A 360 28.59 24.28 -2.49
N LEU A 361 29.44 24.09 -1.46
CA LEU A 361 29.07 23.33 -0.25
C LEU A 361 27.84 23.90 0.46
N VAL A 362 27.57 25.19 0.38
CA VAL A 362 26.38 25.80 0.99
C VAL A 362 25.11 25.23 0.38
N ALA A 363 25.03 25.17 -0.95
CA ALA A 363 23.89 24.60 -1.67
C ALA A 363 23.79 23.08 -1.46
N ILE A 364 24.94 22.37 -1.51
CA ILE A 364 25.00 20.91 -1.34
C ILE A 364 24.53 20.48 0.06
N ILE A 365 24.86 21.24 1.12
CA ILE A 365 24.45 20.93 2.50
C ILE A 365 22.97 21.26 2.73
N MET A 366 22.46 22.30 2.09
CA MET A 366 21.06 22.70 2.24
C MET A 366 20.09 21.62 1.74
N LEU A 367 20.40 20.95 0.63
CA LEU A 367 19.53 19.97 -0.03
C LEU A 367 19.12 18.82 0.89
N PRO A 368 20.05 18.02 1.45
CA PRO A 368 19.67 16.90 2.30
C PRO A 368 18.91 17.33 3.55
N ILE A 369 19.24 18.50 4.11
CA ILE A 369 18.53 19.04 5.28
C ILE A 369 17.08 19.42 4.91
N GLY A 370 16.87 20.03 3.75
CA GLY A 370 15.53 20.35 3.24
C GLY A 370 14.67 19.10 3.01
N VAL A 371 15.26 18.06 2.42
CA VAL A 371 14.62 16.73 2.23
C VAL A 371 14.26 16.09 3.56
N LEU A 372 15.19 16.07 4.52
CA LEU A 372 14.94 15.52 5.86
C LEU A 372 13.83 16.26 6.61
N LEU A 373 13.76 17.58 6.47
CA LEU A 373 12.67 18.38 7.04
C LEU A 373 11.32 18.06 6.39
N ALA A 374 11.29 17.76 5.10
CA ALA A 374 10.07 17.31 4.44
C ALA A 374 9.58 15.97 5.02
N PHE A 375 10.48 15.00 5.27
CA PHE A 375 10.13 13.76 5.97
C PHE A 375 9.65 13.99 7.40
N ALA A 376 10.25 14.94 8.13
CA ALA A 376 9.74 15.32 9.44
C ALA A 376 8.29 15.85 9.38
N GLY A 377 7.98 16.68 8.38
CA GLY A 377 6.62 17.15 8.12
C GLY A 377 5.64 16.02 7.78
N MET A 378 6.07 15.07 6.93
CA MET A 378 5.28 13.87 6.61
C MET A 378 4.95 13.05 7.86
N LYS A 379 5.96 12.80 8.69
CA LYS A 379 5.79 12.03 9.94
C LYS A 379 4.81 12.68 10.90
N LEU A 380 4.86 14.01 11.05
CA LEU A 380 3.94 14.76 11.91
C LEU A 380 2.47 14.66 11.46
N LEU A 381 2.22 14.50 10.17
CA LEU A 381 0.88 14.31 9.61
C LEU A 381 0.50 12.83 9.40
N GLY A 382 1.36 11.88 9.76
CA GLY A 382 1.11 10.45 9.57
C GLY A 382 1.06 10.01 8.10
N LEU A 383 1.75 10.71 7.21
CA LEU A 383 1.80 10.38 5.78
C LEU A 383 2.82 9.27 5.52
N SER A 384 2.47 8.33 4.63
CA SER A 384 3.37 7.29 4.15
C SER A 384 4.31 7.79 3.05
N SER A 385 5.49 7.20 2.95
CA SER A 385 6.41 7.40 1.83
C SER A 385 6.00 6.49 0.66
N ASN A 386 5.80 7.07 -0.52
CA ASN A 386 5.42 6.35 -1.73
C ASN A 386 5.95 7.10 -2.97
N ILE A 387 5.81 6.54 -4.17
CA ILE A 387 6.30 7.14 -5.41
C ILE A 387 5.80 8.58 -5.58
N MET A 388 4.55 8.88 -5.20
CA MET A 388 3.99 10.22 -5.32
C MET A 388 4.64 11.20 -4.33
N SER A 389 4.79 10.81 -3.07
CA SER A 389 5.45 11.64 -2.07
C SER A 389 6.93 11.89 -2.40
N LEU A 390 7.61 10.85 -2.88
CA LEU A 390 9.02 10.94 -3.29
C LEU A 390 9.18 11.82 -4.55
N GLY A 391 8.26 11.72 -5.51
CA GLY A 391 8.18 12.61 -6.67
C GLY A 391 7.99 14.08 -6.28
N GLY A 392 7.19 14.34 -5.23
CA GLY A 392 7.03 15.70 -4.67
C GLY A 392 8.34 16.29 -4.15
N ILE A 393 9.17 15.47 -3.49
CA ILE A 393 10.50 15.85 -3.02
C ILE A 393 11.44 16.14 -4.20
N ALA A 394 11.49 15.24 -5.19
CA ALA A 394 12.33 15.42 -6.39
C ALA A 394 12.02 16.73 -7.12
N ILE A 395 10.73 17.05 -7.32
CA ILE A 395 10.31 18.32 -7.92
C ILE A 395 10.75 19.53 -7.07
N ALA A 396 10.78 19.41 -5.73
CA ALA A 396 11.15 20.52 -4.85
C ALA A 396 12.66 20.80 -4.86
N ILE A 397 13.52 19.82 -5.13
CA ILE A 397 14.98 19.94 -5.08
C ILE A 397 15.48 21.04 -6.00
N GLY A 398 15.00 21.11 -7.24
CA GLY A 398 15.40 22.14 -8.20
C GLY A 398 15.13 23.55 -7.68
N ALA A 399 13.95 23.80 -7.11
CA ALA A 399 13.58 25.09 -6.57
C ALA A 399 14.32 25.43 -5.24
N MET A 400 14.65 24.42 -4.43
CA MET A 400 15.44 24.61 -3.20
C MET A 400 16.83 25.11 -3.50
N VAL A 401 17.46 24.59 -4.55
CA VAL A 401 18.84 24.95 -4.94
C VAL A 401 18.94 26.39 -5.40
N ASP A 402 17.96 26.86 -6.18
CA ASP A 402 17.95 28.22 -6.72
C ASP A 402 18.11 29.28 -5.64
N ALA A 403 17.42 29.12 -4.51
CA ALA A 403 17.51 30.07 -3.41
C ALA A 403 18.93 30.17 -2.83
N ALA A 404 19.64 29.07 -2.70
CA ALA A 404 21.01 29.06 -2.22
C ALA A 404 21.97 29.66 -3.26
N ILE A 405 21.81 29.30 -4.54
CA ILE A 405 22.70 29.77 -5.62
C ILE A 405 22.60 31.28 -5.79
N VAL A 406 21.41 31.85 -5.84
CA VAL A 406 21.20 33.29 -6.01
C VAL A 406 21.81 34.07 -4.84
N MET A 407 21.67 33.60 -3.60
CA MET A 407 22.32 34.21 -2.44
C MET A 407 23.84 34.16 -2.52
N ILE A 408 24.40 33.01 -2.90
CA ILE A 408 25.86 32.85 -3.03
C ILE A 408 26.40 33.74 -4.12
N GLU A 409 25.73 33.79 -5.28
CA GLU A 409 26.12 34.67 -6.39
C GLU A 409 26.13 36.12 -5.99
N ASN A 410 25.08 36.60 -5.29
CA ASN A 410 25.00 37.95 -4.81
C ASN A 410 26.11 38.28 -3.78
N ALA A 411 26.42 37.30 -2.90
CA ALA A 411 27.53 37.46 -1.97
C ALA A 411 28.90 37.54 -2.70
N HIS A 412 29.10 36.76 -3.77
CA HIS A 412 30.30 36.88 -4.60
C HIS A 412 30.42 38.29 -5.22
N LYS A 413 29.31 38.82 -5.77
CA LYS A 413 29.28 40.20 -6.33
C LYS A 413 29.59 41.29 -5.29
N HIS A 414 29.08 41.14 -4.07
CA HIS A 414 29.40 42.07 -2.98
C HIS A 414 30.86 41.97 -2.57
N ILE A 415 31.43 40.77 -2.45
CA ILE A 415 32.83 40.54 -2.11
C ILE A 415 33.78 41.08 -3.21
N GLU A 416 33.43 40.91 -4.48
CA GLU A 416 34.20 41.44 -5.63
C GLU A 416 34.26 42.98 -5.59
N ARG A 417 33.20 43.66 -5.11
CA ARG A 417 33.11 45.14 -5.03
C ARG A 417 33.60 45.71 -3.73
N MET A 418 34.08 44.88 -2.78
CA MET A 418 34.58 45.37 -1.48
C MET A 418 35.75 46.28 -1.62
N LYS A 419 35.77 47.32 -0.79
CA LYS A 419 36.92 48.24 -0.64
C LYS A 419 37.93 47.69 0.36
N PRO A 420 39.22 48.09 0.25
CA PRO A 420 40.21 47.74 1.26
C PRO A 420 39.80 48.19 2.65
N GLY A 421 39.76 47.26 3.62
CA GLY A 421 39.36 47.51 5.00
C GLY A 421 37.88 47.20 5.38
N GLU A 422 37.03 46.82 4.43
CA GLU A 422 35.66 46.38 4.70
C GLU A 422 35.65 44.96 5.25
N SER A 423 34.68 44.70 6.15
CA SER A 423 34.48 43.36 6.71
C SER A 423 33.79 42.43 5.72
N ARG A 424 34.43 41.34 5.37
CA ARG A 424 33.88 40.30 4.47
C ARG A 424 32.57 39.72 5.01
N THR A 425 32.50 39.48 6.32
CA THR A 425 31.28 38.98 6.97
C THR A 425 30.14 39.95 6.78
N GLN A 426 30.40 41.29 6.91
CA GLN A 426 29.38 42.29 6.71
C GLN A 426 28.90 42.33 5.24
N ALA A 427 29.83 42.23 4.28
CA ALA A 427 29.47 42.18 2.86
C ALA A 427 28.58 40.97 2.52
N ILE A 428 28.85 39.79 3.11
CA ILE A 428 28.00 38.62 2.96
C ILE A 428 26.61 38.81 3.58
N ILE A 429 26.56 39.43 4.77
CA ILE A 429 25.28 39.72 5.46
C ILE A 429 24.45 40.70 4.63
N ASP A 430 25.07 41.75 4.13
CA ASP A 430 24.38 42.77 3.33
C ASP A 430 23.86 42.20 2.02
N ALA A 431 24.65 41.38 1.34
CA ALA A 431 24.21 40.63 0.16
C ALA A 431 23.02 39.69 0.45
N ALA A 432 23.08 38.97 1.58
CA ALA A 432 21.97 38.09 1.97
C ALA A 432 20.71 38.85 2.34
N VAL A 433 20.84 40.01 2.98
CA VAL A 433 19.71 40.91 3.34
C VAL A 433 19.08 41.51 2.10
N GLU A 434 19.86 41.84 1.06
CA GLU A 434 19.38 42.41 -0.20
C GLU A 434 18.44 41.47 -0.94
N VAL A 435 18.84 40.23 -1.16
CA VAL A 435 18.07 39.27 -1.98
C VAL A 435 17.17 38.33 -1.17
N GLY A 436 17.49 38.13 0.13
CA GLY A 436 16.81 37.17 0.99
C GLY A 436 15.29 37.34 1.10
N PRO A 437 14.78 38.57 1.30
CA PRO A 437 13.33 38.77 1.33
C PRO A 437 12.63 38.38 0.01
N ALA A 438 13.22 38.73 -1.13
CA ALA A 438 12.66 38.39 -2.44
C ALA A 438 12.64 36.88 -2.66
N LEU A 439 13.72 36.18 -2.31
CA LEU A 439 13.79 34.71 -2.41
C LEU A 439 12.80 34.03 -1.47
N PHE A 440 12.68 34.49 -0.24
CA PHE A 440 11.72 33.94 0.71
C PHE A 440 10.29 34.03 0.17
N PHE A 441 9.88 35.23 -0.31
CA PHE A 441 8.54 35.38 -0.88
C PHE A 441 8.36 34.62 -2.18
N SER A 442 9.38 34.50 -3.02
CA SER A 442 9.33 33.65 -4.23
C SER A 442 9.05 32.19 -3.87
N LEU A 443 9.80 31.62 -2.93
CA LEU A 443 9.57 30.25 -2.45
C LEU A 443 8.20 30.09 -1.79
N LEU A 444 7.75 31.09 -1.03
CA LEU A 444 6.43 31.10 -0.42
C LEU A 444 5.30 31.10 -1.48
N ILE A 445 5.44 31.92 -2.53
CA ILE A 445 4.48 31.94 -3.64
C ILE A 445 4.43 30.58 -4.34
N ILE A 446 5.58 29.94 -4.60
CA ILE A 446 5.65 28.60 -5.17
C ILE A 446 4.98 27.58 -4.23
N THR A 447 5.18 27.69 -2.92
CA THR A 447 4.51 26.84 -1.93
C THR A 447 3.00 27.00 -2.00
N VAL A 448 2.51 28.25 -2.00
CA VAL A 448 1.07 28.57 -2.04
C VAL A 448 0.44 28.17 -3.37
N SER A 449 1.18 28.18 -4.49
CA SER A 449 0.67 27.79 -5.81
C SER A 449 0.21 26.33 -5.89
N PHE A 450 0.63 25.48 -4.94
CA PHE A 450 0.22 24.07 -4.83
C PHE A 450 -1.03 23.84 -3.96
N LEU A 451 -1.53 24.88 -3.25
CA LEU A 451 -2.75 24.74 -2.44
C LEU A 451 -3.98 24.25 -3.21
N PRO A 452 -4.20 24.61 -4.48
CA PRO A 452 -5.35 24.09 -5.23
C PRO A 452 -5.40 22.56 -5.34
N ILE A 453 -4.26 21.87 -5.25
CA ILE A 453 -4.22 20.38 -5.28
C ILE A 453 -4.94 19.78 -4.06
N PHE A 454 -4.96 20.48 -2.94
CA PHE A 454 -5.68 20.02 -1.75
C PHE A 454 -7.22 20.11 -1.87
N ALA A 455 -7.73 20.73 -2.92
CA ALA A 455 -9.15 20.74 -3.25
C ALA A 455 -9.59 19.52 -4.07
N LEU A 456 -8.65 18.66 -4.50
CA LEU A 456 -8.97 17.40 -5.16
C LEU A 456 -9.60 16.43 -4.17
N GLU A 457 -10.66 15.76 -4.59
CA GLU A 457 -11.42 14.81 -3.78
C GLU A 457 -11.27 13.38 -4.31
N ALA A 458 -11.81 12.42 -3.58
CA ALA A 458 -11.84 11.00 -3.95
C ALA A 458 -10.48 10.44 -4.37
N GLN A 459 -10.40 9.73 -5.48
CA GLN A 459 -9.17 9.06 -5.94
C GLN A 459 -8.08 10.05 -6.36
N GLU A 460 -8.44 11.16 -7.01
CA GLU A 460 -7.48 12.21 -7.36
C GLU A 460 -6.83 12.81 -6.11
N GLY A 461 -7.63 13.10 -5.09
CA GLY A 461 -7.12 13.61 -3.82
C GLY A 461 -6.14 12.63 -3.18
N ARG A 462 -6.50 11.35 -3.07
CA ARG A 462 -5.63 10.32 -2.47
C ARG A 462 -4.32 10.14 -3.24
N LEU A 463 -4.35 10.26 -4.57
CA LEU A 463 -3.16 10.15 -5.40
C LEU A 463 -2.24 11.35 -5.25
N PHE A 464 -2.78 12.57 -5.33
CA PHE A 464 -1.97 13.79 -5.45
C PHE A 464 -1.69 14.49 -4.11
N HIS A 465 -2.47 14.26 -3.05
CA HIS A 465 -2.20 14.86 -1.73
C HIS A 465 -0.80 14.50 -1.18
N PRO A 466 -0.31 13.23 -1.24
CA PRO A 466 1.05 12.92 -0.80
C PRO A 466 2.11 13.76 -1.52
N LEU A 467 1.99 13.92 -2.85
CA LEU A 467 2.88 14.77 -3.65
C LEU A 467 2.79 16.24 -3.22
N ALA A 468 1.57 16.76 -3.06
CA ALA A 468 1.35 18.15 -2.68
C ALA A 468 1.90 18.46 -1.29
N PHE A 469 1.66 17.58 -0.30
CA PHE A 469 2.19 17.74 1.05
C PHE A 469 3.72 17.74 1.08
N THR A 470 4.35 16.73 0.46
CA THR A 470 5.80 16.59 0.47
C THR A 470 6.50 17.75 -0.23
N LYS A 471 5.99 18.18 -1.37
CA LYS A 471 6.50 19.35 -2.06
C LYS A 471 6.31 20.62 -1.22
N THR A 472 5.13 20.83 -0.62
CA THR A 472 4.84 21.98 0.22
C THR A 472 5.78 22.03 1.43
N PHE A 473 6.02 20.89 2.11
CA PHE A 473 6.96 20.84 3.24
C PHE A 473 8.40 21.10 2.80
N ALA A 474 8.85 20.50 1.70
CA ALA A 474 10.19 20.73 1.16
C ALA A 474 10.41 22.21 0.79
N MET A 475 9.43 22.84 0.16
CA MET A 475 9.47 24.26 -0.22
C MET A 475 9.42 25.19 1.00
N ALA A 476 8.58 24.88 1.99
CA ALA A 476 8.53 25.63 3.25
C ALA A 476 9.85 25.51 4.02
N ALA A 477 10.43 24.31 4.06
CA ALA A 477 11.76 24.07 4.64
C ALA A 477 12.82 24.89 3.88
N ALA A 478 12.80 24.88 2.55
CA ALA A 478 13.71 25.67 1.73
C ALA A 478 13.60 27.17 2.01
N ALA A 479 12.38 27.70 2.11
CA ALA A 479 12.15 29.10 2.46
C ALA A 479 12.70 29.44 3.85
N LEU A 480 12.50 28.56 4.83
CA LEU A 480 13.06 28.74 6.16
C LEU A 480 14.60 28.67 6.17
N LEU A 481 15.16 27.66 5.52
CA LEU A 481 16.61 27.45 5.44
C LEU A 481 17.31 28.57 4.67
N SER A 482 16.67 29.13 3.64
CA SER A 482 17.24 30.23 2.86
C SER A 482 17.49 31.48 3.69
N VAL A 483 16.67 31.76 4.71
CA VAL A 483 16.84 32.94 5.58
C VAL A 483 17.57 32.63 6.90
N THR A 484 17.81 31.35 7.21
CA THR A 484 18.49 30.91 8.44
C THR A 484 19.83 30.24 8.16
N LEU A 485 19.81 29.03 7.63
CA LEU A 485 20.99 28.20 7.45
C LEU A 485 21.91 28.74 6.34
N VAL A 486 21.34 29.12 5.19
CA VAL A 486 22.14 29.59 4.04
C VAL A 486 23.01 30.79 4.40
N PRO A 487 22.53 31.88 5.00
CA PRO A 487 23.35 32.98 5.43
C PRO A 487 24.46 32.56 6.42
N ALA A 488 24.15 31.67 7.36
CA ALA A 488 25.13 31.14 8.32
C ALA A 488 26.23 30.33 7.62
N LEU A 489 25.87 29.45 6.73
CA LEU A 489 26.84 28.64 5.95
C LEU A 489 27.67 29.53 5.00
N MET A 490 27.09 30.57 4.41
CA MET A 490 27.82 31.53 3.59
C MET A 490 28.94 32.20 4.36
N VAL A 491 28.67 32.70 5.58
CA VAL A 491 29.69 33.32 6.45
C VAL A 491 30.79 32.28 6.81
N LEU A 492 30.40 31.02 7.01
CA LEU A 492 31.35 29.94 7.36
C LEU A 492 32.24 29.51 6.19
N PHE A 493 31.65 29.29 4.99
CA PHE A 493 32.32 28.64 3.86
C PHE A 493 32.85 29.61 2.80
N ILE A 494 32.25 30.80 2.60
CA ILE A 494 32.73 31.74 1.58
C ILE A 494 33.98 32.46 2.08
N LYS A 495 35.13 31.79 1.97
CA LYS A 495 36.46 32.24 2.39
C LYS A 495 37.49 32.05 1.27
N GLY A 496 38.52 32.87 1.25
CA GLY A 496 39.60 32.77 0.25
C GLY A 496 39.39 33.72 -0.94
N HIS A 497 40.14 33.53 -2.00
CA HIS A 497 40.06 34.34 -3.21
C HIS A 497 38.87 33.89 -4.06
N ILE A 498 37.95 34.83 -4.35
CA ILE A 498 36.83 34.63 -5.25
C ILE A 498 37.19 35.19 -6.61
N ARG A 499 37.13 34.40 -7.65
CA ARG A 499 37.37 34.82 -9.02
C ARG A 499 36.17 35.67 -9.50
N SER A 500 36.50 36.70 -10.28
CA SER A 500 35.47 37.53 -10.91
C SER A 500 34.63 36.70 -11.90
N GLU A 501 33.34 37.04 -12.01
CA GLU A 501 32.42 36.41 -12.98
C GLU A 501 32.97 36.54 -14.42
N ALA A 502 33.63 37.62 -14.74
CA ALA A 502 34.24 37.88 -16.04
C ALA A 502 35.47 36.97 -16.35
N GLU A 503 36.11 36.40 -15.32
CA GLU A 503 37.25 35.49 -15.48
C GLU A 503 36.79 34.05 -15.76
N ASN A 504 35.52 33.73 -15.50
CA ASN A 504 34.99 32.39 -15.77
C ASN A 504 34.87 32.16 -17.29
N PRO A 505 35.62 31.19 -17.88
CA PRO A 505 35.59 30.94 -19.30
C PRO A 505 34.23 30.50 -19.80
N VAL A 506 33.45 29.75 -18.98
CA VAL A 506 32.11 29.28 -19.30
C VAL A 506 31.16 30.47 -19.38
N ASN A 507 31.15 31.35 -18.39
CA ASN A 507 30.33 32.55 -18.38
C ASN A 507 30.67 33.47 -19.56
N ARG A 508 31.97 33.62 -19.88
CA ARG A 508 32.40 34.42 -21.02
C ARG A 508 31.84 33.92 -22.35
N VAL A 509 31.89 32.59 -22.59
CA VAL A 509 31.31 31.99 -23.79
C VAL A 509 29.80 32.17 -23.84
N LEU A 510 29.13 31.88 -22.74
CA LEU A 510 27.67 32.02 -22.65
C LEU A 510 27.22 33.47 -22.87
N ILE A 511 27.91 34.44 -22.25
CA ILE A 511 27.61 35.87 -22.45
C ILE A 511 27.87 36.28 -23.90
N ALA A 512 28.95 35.79 -24.52
CA ALA A 512 29.27 36.08 -25.92
C ALA A 512 28.19 35.57 -26.88
N VAL A 513 27.64 34.38 -26.61
CA VAL A 513 26.54 33.78 -27.40
C VAL A 513 25.20 34.49 -27.11
N TYR A 514 24.90 34.77 -25.84
CA TYR A 514 23.62 35.33 -25.41
C TYR A 514 23.44 36.81 -25.77
N ARG A 515 24.51 37.62 -25.71
CA ARG A 515 24.47 39.07 -25.96
C ARG A 515 23.91 39.43 -27.33
N PRO A 516 24.33 38.80 -28.47
CA PRO A 516 23.74 39.11 -29.76
C PRO A 516 22.26 38.73 -29.87
N VAL A 517 21.88 37.60 -29.22
CA VAL A 517 20.46 37.15 -29.20
C VAL A 517 19.60 38.15 -28.46
N ILE A 518 19.99 38.60 -27.28
CA ILE A 518 19.25 39.60 -26.52
C ILE A 518 19.12 40.91 -27.27
N ARG A 519 20.20 41.37 -27.93
CA ARG A 519 20.14 42.59 -28.76
C ARG A 519 19.12 42.42 -29.90
N ALA A 520 19.18 41.31 -30.63
CA ALA A 520 18.23 41.07 -31.71
C ALA A 520 16.77 41.02 -31.21
N VAL A 521 16.53 40.41 -30.06
CA VAL A 521 15.20 40.35 -29.41
C VAL A 521 14.71 41.75 -29.04
N LEU A 522 15.59 42.59 -28.43
CA LEU A 522 15.23 43.92 -27.99
C LEU A 522 15.03 44.88 -29.20
N ASP A 523 15.84 44.75 -30.24
CA ASP A 523 15.74 45.57 -31.46
C ASP A 523 14.46 45.21 -32.25
N ALA A 524 14.12 43.91 -32.34
CA ALA A 524 12.96 43.39 -33.04
C ALA A 524 11.81 42.99 -32.09
N ARG A 525 11.56 43.77 -31.05
CA ARG A 525 10.60 43.43 -29.97
C ARG A 525 9.21 43.04 -30.46
N VAL A 526 8.66 43.75 -31.45
CA VAL A 526 7.32 43.45 -32.01
C VAL A 526 7.33 42.10 -32.75
N LEU A 527 8.38 41.83 -33.52
CA LEU A 527 8.54 40.56 -34.22
C LEU A 527 8.71 39.40 -33.21
N THR A 528 9.47 39.61 -32.16
CA THR A 528 9.66 38.62 -31.09
C THR A 528 8.35 38.27 -30.41
N VAL A 529 7.54 39.28 -30.03
CA VAL A 529 6.20 39.04 -29.44
C VAL A 529 5.27 38.36 -30.44
N ALA A 530 5.32 38.74 -31.72
CA ALA A 530 4.51 38.11 -32.75
C ALA A 530 4.88 36.63 -32.95
N ILE A 531 6.19 36.30 -32.97
CA ILE A 531 6.68 34.91 -33.04
C ILE A 531 6.24 34.13 -31.80
N ALA A 532 6.37 34.69 -30.62
CA ALA A 532 5.94 34.04 -29.37
C ALA A 532 4.43 33.74 -29.37
N ALA A 533 3.63 34.71 -29.82
CA ALA A 533 2.18 34.53 -29.97
C ALA A 533 1.83 33.47 -31.02
N LEU A 534 2.56 33.44 -32.15
CA LEU A 534 2.39 32.40 -33.16
C LEU A 534 2.74 31.01 -32.65
N VAL A 535 3.87 30.85 -31.92
CA VAL A 535 4.27 29.58 -31.32
C VAL A 535 3.23 29.12 -30.30
N LEU A 536 2.73 30.05 -29.46
CA LEU A 536 1.66 29.74 -28.52
C LEU A 536 0.39 29.28 -29.25
N ALA A 537 -0.04 29.97 -30.29
CA ALA A 537 -1.19 29.57 -31.11
C ALA A 537 -1.02 28.19 -31.74
N LEU A 538 0.17 27.92 -32.30
CA LEU A 538 0.49 26.62 -32.89
C LEU A 538 0.55 25.51 -31.85
N SER A 539 0.92 25.80 -30.59
CA SER A 539 0.96 24.84 -29.50
C SER A 539 -0.44 24.36 -29.05
N VAL A 540 -1.49 25.11 -29.41
CA VAL A 540 -2.88 24.69 -29.15
C VAL A 540 -3.23 23.43 -29.95
N TRP A 541 -2.71 23.30 -31.17
CA TRP A 541 -2.99 22.14 -32.02
C TRP A 541 -2.50 20.79 -31.45
N PRO A 542 -1.24 20.61 -30.99
CA PRO A 542 -0.84 19.40 -30.28
C PRO A 542 -1.55 19.24 -28.93
N LEU A 543 -1.80 20.33 -28.19
CA LEU A 543 -2.52 20.30 -26.92
C LEU A 543 -3.90 19.65 -27.03
N LEU A 544 -4.64 19.97 -28.11
CA LEU A 544 -5.97 19.40 -28.37
C LEU A 544 -5.91 17.93 -28.83
N ARG A 545 -4.73 17.42 -29.20
CA ARG A 545 -4.54 16.04 -29.67
C ARG A 545 -3.84 15.13 -28.67
N ILE A 546 -3.23 15.69 -27.63
CA ILE A 546 -2.66 14.94 -26.54
C ILE A 546 -3.83 14.32 -25.75
N GLY A 547 -3.86 13.00 -25.66
CA GLY A 547 -4.81 12.30 -24.79
C GLY A 547 -4.55 12.62 -23.32
N SER A 548 -5.50 12.31 -22.47
CA SER A 548 -5.36 12.40 -21.01
C SER A 548 -5.49 11.01 -20.39
N GLU A 549 -4.68 10.73 -19.42
CA GLU A 549 -4.80 9.54 -18.57
C GLU A 549 -4.75 9.96 -17.10
N PHE A 550 -5.44 9.19 -16.26
CA PHE A 550 -5.53 9.50 -14.82
C PHE A 550 -4.18 9.30 -14.12
N MET A 551 -3.49 8.22 -14.48
CA MET A 551 -2.20 7.86 -13.89
C MET A 551 -1.30 7.27 -14.98
N PRO A 552 -0.02 7.66 -15.03
CA PRO A 552 0.93 7.02 -15.96
C PRO A 552 1.06 5.54 -15.64
N THR A 553 1.39 4.74 -16.66
CA THR A 553 1.59 3.30 -16.51
C THR A 553 2.70 3.01 -15.51
N LEU A 554 2.37 2.26 -14.46
CA LEU A 554 3.33 1.77 -13.49
C LEU A 554 3.87 0.41 -13.98
N ASN A 555 5.15 0.36 -14.29
CA ASN A 555 5.79 -0.90 -14.66
C ASN A 555 6.29 -1.64 -13.42
N GLU A 556 5.51 -2.58 -12.94
CA GLU A 556 5.86 -3.43 -11.80
C GLU A 556 6.81 -4.58 -12.17
N GLY A 557 7.07 -4.79 -13.47
CA GLY A 557 7.81 -5.95 -13.98
C GLY A 557 6.98 -7.22 -13.99
N THR A 558 5.68 -7.11 -13.64
CA THR A 558 4.71 -8.20 -13.63
C THR A 558 3.59 -7.86 -14.59
N VAL A 559 3.18 -8.82 -15.41
CA VAL A 559 2.05 -8.66 -16.33
C VAL A 559 0.89 -9.50 -15.81
N MET A 560 -0.27 -8.87 -15.62
CA MET A 560 -1.49 -9.57 -15.25
C MET A 560 -2.36 -9.75 -16.50
N TYR A 561 -2.59 -11.02 -16.89
CA TYR A 561 -3.51 -11.38 -17.95
C TYR A 561 -4.84 -11.85 -17.35
N MET A 562 -5.92 -11.14 -17.63
CA MET A 562 -7.26 -11.43 -17.09
C MET A 562 -8.26 -11.74 -18.22
N PRO A 563 -8.23 -12.94 -18.77
CA PRO A 563 -9.22 -13.34 -19.76
C PRO A 563 -10.58 -13.59 -19.10
N THR A 564 -11.65 -13.26 -19.80
CA THR A 564 -13.01 -13.57 -19.39
C THR A 564 -13.57 -14.66 -20.29
N THR A 565 -14.35 -15.56 -19.73
CA THR A 565 -15.05 -16.64 -20.44
C THR A 565 -16.56 -16.42 -20.42
N LEU A 566 -17.29 -17.18 -21.22
CA LEU A 566 -18.75 -17.15 -21.16
C LEU A 566 -19.25 -17.62 -19.78
N PRO A 567 -20.31 -17.01 -19.24
CA PRO A 567 -20.92 -17.46 -17.99
C PRO A 567 -21.31 -18.95 -18.05
N GLY A 568 -21.11 -19.67 -16.94
CA GLY A 568 -21.47 -21.09 -16.85
C GLY A 568 -20.35 -22.06 -17.26
N LEU A 569 -19.12 -21.56 -17.53
CA LEU A 569 -17.98 -22.46 -17.74
C LEU A 569 -17.69 -23.28 -16.46
N SER A 570 -17.47 -24.60 -16.62
CA SER A 570 -17.14 -25.45 -15.47
C SER A 570 -15.74 -25.14 -14.93
N VAL A 571 -15.55 -25.33 -13.61
CA VAL A 571 -14.24 -25.16 -12.95
C VAL A 571 -13.15 -26.02 -13.58
N THR A 572 -13.49 -27.25 -13.97
CA THR A 572 -12.57 -28.18 -14.66
C THR A 572 -12.09 -27.56 -15.97
N LYS A 573 -13.02 -27.03 -16.79
CA LYS A 573 -12.63 -26.44 -18.08
C LYS A 573 -11.87 -25.14 -17.90
N ALA A 574 -12.20 -24.35 -16.89
CA ALA A 574 -11.43 -23.15 -16.52
C ALA A 574 -9.98 -23.54 -16.13
N GLY A 575 -9.79 -24.59 -15.33
CA GLY A 575 -8.47 -25.09 -14.96
C GLY A 575 -7.64 -25.54 -16.15
N GLU A 576 -8.24 -26.28 -17.11
CA GLU A 576 -7.57 -26.68 -18.35
C GLU A 576 -7.12 -25.47 -19.19
N LEU A 577 -7.96 -24.44 -19.27
CA LEU A 577 -7.64 -23.20 -20.00
C LEU A 577 -6.48 -22.44 -19.32
N VAL A 578 -6.52 -22.28 -18.01
CA VAL A 578 -5.45 -21.61 -17.26
C VAL A 578 -4.13 -22.36 -17.42
N GLN A 579 -4.14 -23.68 -17.28
CA GLN A 579 -2.93 -24.49 -17.47
C GLN A 579 -2.38 -24.41 -18.90
N THR A 580 -3.27 -24.36 -19.90
CA THR A 580 -2.85 -24.20 -21.30
C THR A 580 -2.21 -22.82 -21.52
N GLN A 581 -2.79 -21.76 -20.96
CA GLN A 581 -2.25 -20.40 -21.05
C GLN A 581 -0.90 -20.28 -20.37
N ASN A 582 -0.74 -20.87 -19.19
CA ASN A 582 0.51 -20.81 -18.43
C ASN A 582 1.67 -21.61 -19.08
N LYS A 583 1.36 -22.51 -20.01
CA LYS A 583 2.38 -23.24 -20.80
C LYS A 583 2.91 -22.46 -21.99
N ILE A 584 2.22 -21.41 -22.44
CA ILE A 584 2.60 -20.54 -23.56
C ILE A 584 3.51 -19.42 -23.08
#